data_3fdbf766d496bb569908adddd6cf2ecb
#
_entry.id   3fdbf766d496bb569908adddd6cf2ecb
#
_cell.length_a   1.000
_cell.length_b   1.000
_cell.length_c   1.000
_cell.angle_alpha   90.00
_cell.angle_beta   90.00
_cell.angle_gamma   90.00
#
_symmetry.space_group_name_H-M   'P 1'
#
loop_
_entity.id
_entity.type
_entity.pdbx_description
1 polymer ?
#
loop_
_entity_poly.entity_id
_entity_poly.type
_entity_poly.pdbx_seq_one_letter_code
_entity_poly.pdbx_strand_id
1 'polypeptide(L)'
;MDIALHGGAWHESLGKLLEALDRPFFWRILAQTLGQFAPVDNWAALIFSESSPLILSFMEEEREEVEPDPLISRYITGLYLQDPFYQVSRNCRRGGLFHLADIVSEDFETTEYYNTYFAHYVVTDEVQYNVPLDGERTLCLSLGSESRFGAEQIALFELLRPWVIALMKKRIHFEDAVREEAKPIAAAEVEVQPWRGLISPLTARESDVIRLMLDGYSNKEIADRLTLSIATIKVHRRHIYAKLNVKSHSEIFALLINPPAPRLADAR
;
A
#
# COMPACT_ATOMS: atom_id res chain seq x y z
N MET A 1 0.21 20.01 -20.31
CA MET A 1 0.12 21.19 -19.38
C MET A 1 1.53 21.36 -18.81
N ASP A 2 2.27 22.39 -19.26
CA ASP A 2 3.62 22.66 -18.75
C ASP A 2 3.51 23.14 -17.29
N ILE A 3 3.71 22.23 -16.35
CA ILE A 3 3.89 22.61 -14.95
C ILE A 3 5.34 23.05 -14.83
N ALA A 4 5.57 24.35 -15.02
CA ALA A 4 6.87 24.90 -14.75
C ALA A 4 7.17 24.74 -13.25
N LEU A 5 8.28 24.08 -12.90
CA LEU A 5 8.77 23.91 -11.52
C LEU A 5 8.96 25.24 -10.76
N HIS A 6 8.85 26.37 -11.45
CA HIS A 6 8.87 27.73 -10.91
C HIS A 6 7.45 28.30 -10.72
N GLY A 7 6.40 27.56 -11.08
CA GLY A 7 5.02 28.03 -10.99
C GLY A 7 4.44 27.90 -9.59
N GLY A 8 3.50 28.79 -9.24
CA GLY A 8 2.79 28.74 -7.94
C GLY A 8 2.13 27.38 -7.64
N ALA A 9 1.64 26.69 -8.68
CA ALA A 9 1.02 25.38 -8.55
C ALA A 9 1.98 24.31 -8.00
N TRP A 10 3.26 24.34 -8.36
CA TRP A 10 4.28 23.46 -7.80
C TRP A 10 4.49 23.71 -6.30
N HIS A 11 4.64 24.97 -5.91
CA HIS A 11 4.84 25.32 -4.50
C HIS A 11 3.62 24.95 -3.64
N GLU A 12 2.42 25.09 -4.19
CA GLU A 12 1.19 24.67 -3.53
C GLU A 12 1.14 23.14 -3.36
N SER A 13 1.50 22.37 -4.39
CA SER A 13 1.57 20.90 -4.32
C SER A 13 2.61 20.43 -3.30
N LEU A 14 3.76 21.10 -3.24
CA LEU A 14 4.80 20.80 -2.25
C LEU A 14 4.31 21.12 -0.83
N GLY A 15 3.60 22.23 -0.63
CA GLY A 15 2.97 22.55 0.66
C GLY A 15 2.02 21.47 1.12
N LYS A 16 1.12 21.01 0.24
CA LYS A 16 0.19 19.89 0.52
C LYS A 16 0.91 18.58 0.86
N LEU A 17 2.01 18.27 0.19
CA LEU A 17 2.84 17.11 0.49
C LEU A 17 3.46 17.17 1.89
N LEU A 18 3.96 18.34 2.28
CA LEU A 18 4.55 18.55 3.62
C LEU A 18 3.48 18.43 4.71
N GLU A 19 2.28 19.00 4.50
CA GLU A 19 1.14 18.90 5.42
C GLU A 19 0.60 17.46 5.54
N ALA A 20 0.76 16.66 4.48
CA ALA A 20 0.31 15.28 4.45
C ALA A 20 1.33 14.29 5.02
N LEU A 21 2.52 14.71 5.41
CA LEU A 21 3.65 13.84 5.71
C LEU A 21 3.36 12.83 6.84
N ASP A 22 2.57 13.20 7.82
CA ASP A 22 2.11 12.38 8.94
C ASP A 22 0.72 11.74 8.70
N ARG A 23 0.12 11.93 7.51
CA ARG A 23 -1.24 11.51 7.21
C ARG A 23 -1.29 10.18 6.44
N PRO A 24 -2.32 9.35 6.63
CA PRO A 24 -2.47 8.07 5.93
C PRO A 24 -2.49 8.18 4.40
N PHE A 25 -2.95 9.31 3.88
CA PHE A 25 -3.08 9.56 2.43
C PHE A 25 -1.82 10.18 1.78
N PHE A 26 -0.69 10.25 2.47
CA PHE A 26 0.56 10.83 1.96
C PHE A 26 1.00 10.21 0.63
N TRP A 27 1.04 8.88 0.55
CA TRP A 27 1.49 8.17 -0.65
C TRP A 27 0.65 8.50 -1.87
N ARG A 28 -0.67 8.59 -1.69
CA ARG A 28 -1.61 9.00 -2.75
C ARG A 28 -1.31 10.41 -3.24
N ILE A 29 -1.13 11.37 -2.32
CA ILE A 29 -0.80 12.76 -2.71
C ILE A 29 0.54 12.82 -3.42
N LEU A 30 1.55 12.06 -2.97
CA LEU A 30 2.86 12.01 -3.61
C LEU A 30 2.75 11.46 -5.04
N ALA A 31 2.07 10.32 -5.23
CA ALA A 31 1.85 9.73 -6.54
C ALA A 31 1.06 10.67 -7.48
N GLN A 32 -0.02 11.29 -7.00
CA GLN A 32 -0.80 12.28 -7.74
C GLN A 32 0.02 13.52 -8.12
N THR A 33 0.92 13.97 -7.25
CA THR A 33 1.81 15.10 -7.54
C THR A 33 2.80 14.73 -8.64
N LEU A 34 3.37 13.53 -8.60
CA LEU A 34 4.26 13.02 -9.65
C LEU A 34 3.51 12.79 -10.97
N GLY A 35 2.25 12.35 -10.91
CA GLY A 35 1.36 12.20 -12.05
C GLY A 35 1.03 13.51 -12.80
N GLN A 36 1.35 14.67 -12.24
CA GLN A 36 1.25 15.94 -12.96
C GLN A 36 2.35 16.13 -14.01
N PHE A 37 3.44 15.38 -13.92
CA PHE A 37 4.61 15.48 -14.80
C PHE A 37 4.67 14.39 -15.85
N ALA A 38 4.05 13.24 -15.59
CA ALA A 38 4.01 12.10 -16.50
C ALA A 38 2.73 11.28 -16.25
N PRO A 39 2.24 10.51 -17.22
CA PRO A 39 1.09 9.64 -17.01
C PRO A 39 1.47 8.57 -15.98
N VAL A 40 0.83 8.64 -14.81
CA VAL A 40 0.91 7.65 -13.74
C VAL A 40 -0.50 7.06 -13.60
N ASP A 41 -0.68 5.87 -14.14
CA ASP A 41 -1.98 5.21 -14.23
C ASP A 41 -2.22 4.28 -13.04
N ASN A 42 -1.14 3.84 -12.38
CA ASN A 42 -1.18 3.15 -11.10
C ASN A 42 0.05 3.45 -10.23
N TRP A 43 -0.02 3.09 -8.96
CA TRP A 43 1.11 3.27 -8.05
C TRP A 43 0.98 2.36 -6.82
N ALA A 44 2.12 2.02 -6.23
CA ALA A 44 2.21 1.33 -4.96
C ALA A 44 3.39 1.84 -4.13
N ALA A 45 3.18 1.97 -2.82
CA ALA A 45 4.24 2.17 -1.84
C ALA A 45 4.40 0.90 -1.01
N LEU A 46 5.60 0.36 -0.95
CA LEU A 46 5.87 -0.90 -0.28
C LEU A 46 7.28 -0.96 0.30
N ILE A 47 7.52 -1.93 1.16
CA ILE A 47 8.86 -2.24 1.67
C ILE A 47 9.23 -3.65 1.22
N PHE A 48 10.30 -3.77 0.44
CA PHE A 48 10.97 -5.02 0.19
C PHE A 48 11.91 -5.40 1.33
N SER A 49 11.93 -6.68 1.65
CA SER A 49 12.83 -7.30 2.64
C SER A 49 13.17 -8.72 2.22
N GLU A 50 13.83 -9.51 3.08
CA GLU A 50 14.04 -10.95 2.84
C GLU A 50 12.74 -11.77 2.90
N SER A 51 11.78 -11.27 3.65
CA SER A 51 10.43 -11.84 3.72
C SER A 51 9.51 -11.24 2.65
N SER A 52 8.24 -11.65 2.64
CA SER A 52 7.26 -11.10 1.70
C SER A 52 7.17 -9.57 1.78
N PRO A 53 6.88 -8.90 0.67
CA PRO A 53 6.72 -7.46 0.61
C PRO A 53 5.66 -6.97 1.58
N LEU A 54 5.92 -5.84 2.21
CA LEU A 54 4.95 -5.15 3.01
C LEU A 54 4.38 -3.98 2.22
N ILE A 55 3.14 -4.08 1.81
CA ILE A 55 2.43 -3.00 1.13
C ILE A 55 2.01 -1.96 2.17
N LEU A 56 2.42 -0.71 1.96
CA LEU A 56 2.05 0.44 2.80
C LEU A 56 0.77 1.11 2.28
N SER A 57 0.70 1.29 0.96
CA SER A 57 -0.43 1.90 0.27
C SER A 57 -0.34 1.62 -1.23
N PHE A 58 -1.46 1.62 -1.94
CA PHE A 58 -1.51 1.46 -3.39
C PHE A 58 -2.76 2.16 -3.95
N MET A 59 -2.81 2.31 -5.27
CA MET A 59 -3.97 2.84 -5.94
C MET A 59 -5.11 1.82 -5.86
N GLU A 60 -6.15 2.15 -5.10
CA GLU A 60 -7.39 1.38 -5.10
C GLU A 60 -8.24 1.80 -6.30
N GLU A 61 -8.61 0.86 -7.14
CA GLU A 61 -9.72 1.09 -8.07
C GLU A 61 -11.01 1.25 -7.24
N GLU A 62 -11.89 2.17 -7.64
CA GLU A 62 -13.23 2.31 -7.07
C GLU A 62 -14.09 1.07 -7.44
N ARG A 63 -13.76 -0.08 -6.87
CA ARG A 63 -14.60 -1.28 -7.00
C ARG A 63 -15.56 -1.34 -5.83
N GLU A 64 -16.84 -1.44 -6.12
CA GLU A 64 -17.90 -1.61 -5.11
C GLU A 64 -17.76 -2.91 -4.29
N GLU A 65 -16.89 -3.83 -4.66
CA GLU A 65 -16.68 -5.12 -3.99
C GLU A 65 -15.21 -5.29 -3.55
N VAL A 66 -14.99 -5.21 -2.26
CA VAL A 66 -13.68 -5.36 -1.61
C VAL A 66 -13.42 -6.85 -1.34
N GLU A 67 -13.15 -7.62 -2.39
CA GLU A 67 -12.39 -8.86 -2.22
C GLU A 67 -10.90 -8.50 -2.27
N PRO A 68 -10.05 -9.12 -1.41
CA PRO A 68 -8.60 -9.00 -1.60
C PRO A 68 -8.30 -9.42 -3.04
N ASP A 69 -7.65 -8.53 -3.78
CA ASP A 69 -7.36 -8.82 -5.19
C ASP A 69 -6.50 -10.10 -5.24
N PRO A 70 -6.95 -11.15 -5.93
CA PRO A 70 -6.23 -12.41 -6.00
C PRO A 70 -4.81 -12.25 -6.54
N LEU A 71 -4.58 -11.24 -7.39
CA LEU A 71 -3.27 -10.98 -7.97
C LEU A 71 -2.32 -10.34 -6.96
N ILE A 72 -2.78 -9.41 -6.13
CA ILE A 72 -1.99 -8.85 -5.03
C ILE A 72 -1.63 -9.95 -4.03
N SER A 73 -2.59 -10.82 -3.68
CA SER A 73 -2.33 -11.96 -2.81
C SER A 73 -1.26 -12.89 -3.40
N ARG A 74 -1.34 -13.17 -4.70
CA ARG A 74 -0.35 -13.98 -5.41
C ARG A 74 1.02 -13.30 -5.50
N TYR A 75 1.04 -11.99 -5.71
CA TYR A 75 2.28 -11.22 -5.67
C TYR A 75 2.99 -11.36 -4.33
N ILE A 76 2.28 -11.11 -3.22
CA ILE A 76 2.84 -11.16 -1.86
C ILE A 76 3.30 -12.58 -1.47
N THR A 77 2.63 -13.62 -1.94
CA THR A 77 2.93 -15.01 -1.55
C THR A 77 4.11 -15.63 -2.28
N GLY A 78 4.66 -14.97 -3.32
CA GLY A 78 5.87 -15.51 -3.98
C GLY A 78 6.22 -14.91 -5.33
N LEU A 79 5.26 -14.34 -6.05
CA LEU A 79 5.51 -13.82 -7.39
C LEU A 79 6.47 -12.60 -7.38
N TYR A 80 6.52 -11.85 -6.27
CA TYR A 80 7.45 -10.75 -6.07
C TYR A 80 8.93 -11.15 -6.24
N LEU A 81 9.27 -12.43 -6.04
CA LEU A 81 10.63 -12.93 -6.23
C LEU A 81 11.10 -12.79 -7.69
N GLN A 82 10.17 -12.72 -8.64
CA GLN A 82 10.44 -12.53 -10.07
C GLN A 82 10.33 -11.06 -10.50
N ASP A 83 9.94 -10.16 -9.59
CA ASP A 83 9.84 -8.72 -9.85
C ASP A 83 11.24 -8.11 -10.07
N PRO A 84 11.52 -7.48 -11.23
CA PRO A 84 12.82 -6.87 -11.52
C PRO A 84 13.24 -5.83 -10.47
N PHE A 85 12.30 -5.06 -9.95
CA PHE A 85 12.57 -4.04 -8.92
C PHE A 85 12.91 -4.66 -7.57
N TYR A 86 12.29 -5.78 -7.21
CA TYR A 86 12.71 -6.56 -6.04
C TYR A 86 14.16 -7.04 -6.21
N GLN A 87 14.49 -7.61 -7.37
CA GLN A 87 15.84 -8.10 -7.65
C GLN A 87 16.87 -6.96 -7.56
N VAL A 88 16.57 -5.79 -8.12
CA VAL A 88 17.43 -4.61 -8.01
C VAL A 88 17.57 -4.16 -6.56
N SER A 89 16.50 -4.16 -5.79
CA SER A 89 16.53 -3.76 -4.37
C SER A 89 17.42 -4.67 -3.52
N ARG A 90 17.52 -5.96 -3.88
CA ARG A 90 18.37 -6.96 -3.20
C ARG A 90 19.83 -6.88 -3.64
N ASN A 91 20.08 -6.68 -4.93
CA ASN A 91 21.42 -6.71 -5.51
C ASN A 91 22.13 -5.36 -5.44
N CYS A 92 21.38 -4.27 -5.45
CA CYS A 92 21.91 -2.91 -5.46
C CYS A 92 21.33 -2.10 -4.32
N ARG A 93 22.06 -2.02 -3.20
CA ARG A 93 21.65 -1.21 -2.03
C ARG A 93 21.78 0.31 -2.25
N ARG A 94 21.71 0.76 -3.49
CA ARG A 94 21.75 2.18 -3.83
C ARG A 94 20.32 2.70 -3.91
N GLY A 95 20.05 3.76 -3.16
CA GLY A 95 18.82 4.52 -3.34
C GLY A 95 18.85 5.27 -4.68
N GLY A 96 17.70 5.51 -5.25
CA GLY A 96 17.60 6.24 -6.52
C GLY A 96 16.28 6.02 -7.23
N LEU A 97 16.24 6.48 -8.47
CA LEU A 97 15.22 6.17 -9.44
C LEU A 97 15.71 5.00 -10.30
N PHE A 98 14.84 4.07 -10.58
CA PHE A 98 15.07 2.95 -11.50
C PHE A 98 13.93 2.93 -12.52
N HIS A 99 14.28 2.76 -13.79
CA HIS A 99 13.32 2.62 -14.87
C HIS A 99 13.30 1.16 -15.33
N LEU A 100 12.11 0.61 -15.57
CA LEU A 100 11.93 -0.77 -15.98
C LEU A 100 12.84 -1.16 -17.16
N ALA A 101 12.87 -0.33 -18.19
CA ALA A 101 13.66 -0.58 -19.40
C ALA A 101 15.17 -0.75 -19.15
N ASP A 102 15.69 -0.20 -18.04
CA ASP A 102 17.12 -0.26 -17.70
C ASP A 102 17.48 -1.52 -16.89
N ILE A 103 16.47 -2.22 -16.34
CA ILE A 103 16.69 -3.32 -15.39
C ILE A 103 16.16 -4.68 -15.83
N VAL A 104 15.30 -4.71 -16.85
CA VAL A 104 14.74 -5.97 -17.37
C VAL A 104 15.65 -6.64 -18.37
N SER A 105 15.59 -7.97 -18.42
CA SER A 105 16.22 -8.77 -19.48
C SER A 105 15.32 -8.85 -20.72
N GLU A 106 15.89 -9.30 -21.85
CA GLU A 106 15.15 -9.54 -23.09
C GLU A 106 13.99 -10.55 -22.92
N ASP A 107 14.12 -11.45 -21.95
CA ASP A 107 13.11 -12.48 -21.67
C ASP A 107 11.98 -12.03 -20.70
N PHE A 108 11.97 -10.77 -20.28
CA PHE A 108 11.05 -10.27 -19.26
C PHE A 108 9.58 -10.55 -19.60
N GLU A 109 9.16 -10.32 -20.83
CA GLU A 109 7.77 -10.53 -21.29
C GLU A 109 7.37 -12.01 -21.31
N THR A 110 8.32 -12.94 -21.20
CA THR A 110 8.06 -14.38 -21.13
C THR A 110 7.92 -14.90 -19.69
N THR A 111 8.22 -14.07 -18.69
CA THR A 111 8.17 -14.47 -17.28
C THR A 111 6.75 -14.67 -16.78
N GLU A 112 6.59 -15.50 -15.75
CA GLU A 112 5.30 -15.67 -15.06
C GLU A 112 4.86 -14.36 -14.40
N TYR A 113 5.80 -13.58 -13.86
CA TYR A 113 5.53 -12.28 -13.27
C TYR A 113 4.90 -11.32 -14.28
N TYR A 114 5.49 -11.20 -15.49
CA TYR A 114 4.93 -10.36 -16.54
C TYR A 114 3.51 -10.78 -16.91
N ASN A 115 3.32 -12.05 -17.27
CA ASN A 115 2.05 -12.55 -17.77
C ASN A 115 0.94 -12.61 -16.71
N THR A 116 1.28 -12.76 -15.44
CA THR A 116 0.30 -12.92 -14.37
C THR A 116 -0.01 -11.62 -13.64
N TYR A 117 0.99 -10.75 -13.48
CA TYR A 117 0.86 -9.55 -12.64
C TYR A 117 1.13 -8.27 -13.43
N PHE A 118 2.31 -8.13 -14.03
CA PHE A 118 2.75 -6.88 -14.66
C PHE A 118 1.80 -6.40 -15.75
N ALA A 119 1.47 -7.27 -16.72
CA ALA A 119 0.58 -6.96 -17.83
C ALA A 119 -0.87 -6.58 -17.41
N HIS A 120 -1.25 -6.91 -16.18
CA HIS A 120 -2.60 -6.61 -15.66
C HIS A 120 -2.64 -5.39 -14.76
N TYR A 121 -1.55 -5.11 -14.03
CA TYR A 121 -1.50 -4.02 -13.06
C TYR A 121 -0.66 -2.83 -13.53
N VAL A 122 0.52 -3.08 -14.06
CA VAL A 122 1.44 -2.01 -14.49
C VAL A 122 1.21 -1.66 -15.96
N VAL A 123 0.93 -2.67 -16.76
CA VAL A 123 0.52 -2.66 -18.16
C VAL A 123 1.66 -2.44 -19.15
N THR A 124 2.41 -1.32 -19.13
CA THR A 124 3.41 -1.05 -20.20
C THR A 124 4.76 -0.62 -19.68
N ASP A 125 4.82 0.29 -18.71
CA ASP A 125 6.09 0.84 -18.23
C ASP A 125 6.01 1.21 -16.75
N GLU A 126 7.18 1.23 -16.09
CA GLU A 126 7.26 1.49 -14.65
C GLU A 126 8.56 2.20 -14.30
N VAL A 127 8.46 3.16 -13.39
CA VAL A 127 9.61 3.71 -12.66
C VAL A 127 9.43 3.50 -11.17
N GLN A 128 10.53 3.26 -10.46
CA GLN A 128 10.49 3.07 -9.01
C GLN A 128 11.56 3.88 -8.31
N TYR A 129 11.13 4.62 -7.28
CA TYR A 129 12.04 5.25 -6.33
C TYR A 129 12.36 4.29 -5.18
N ASN A 130 13.64 4.05 -4.94
CA ASN A 130 14.13 3.18 -3.88
C ASN A 130 14.88 3.97 -2.81
N VAL A 131 14.54 3.72 -1.56
CA VAL A 131 15.21 4.26 -0.36
C VAL A 131 15.68 3.09 0.49
N PRO A 132 16.98 2.77 0.51
CA PRO A 132 17.51 1.79 1.44
C PRO A 132 17.22 2.22 2.88
N LEU A 133 16.71 1.28 3.67
CA LEU A 133 16.50 1.40 5.10
C LEU A 133 17.60 0.62 5.86
N ASP A 134 17.51 0.63 7.18
CA ASP A 134 18.33 -0.22 8.03
C ASP A 134 18.05 -1.72 7.78
N GLY A 135 19.05 -2.54 8.01
CA GLY A 135 18.98 -3.97 7.69
C GLY A 135 18.94 -4.24 6.19
N GLU A 136 18.10 -5.16 5.77
CA GLU A 136 17.95 -5.59 4.37
C GLU A 136 16.64 -5.10 3.74
N ARG A 137 16.12 -3.97 4.25
CA ARG A 137 14.87 -3.40 3.81
C ARG A 137 15.09 -2.27 2.81
N THR A 138 14.20 -2.17 1.83
CA THR A 138 14.15 -1.06 0.87
C THR A 138 12.71 -0.55 0.78
N LEU A 139 12.52 0.73 1.11
CA LEU A 139 11.26 1.43 0.87
C LEU A 139 11.17 1.83 -0.59
N CYS A 140 10.07 1.49 -1.22
CA CYS A 140 9.84 1.66 -2.64
C CYS A 140 8.56 2.46 -2.89
N LEU A 141 8.60 3.32 -3.91
CA LEU A 141 7.43 3.92 -4.54
C LEU A 141 7.46 3.58 -6.02
N SER A 142 6.58 2.69 -6.42
CA SER A 142 6.36 2.25 -7.79
C SER A 142 5.32 3.15 -8.46
N LEU A 143 5.58 3.53 -9.70
CA LEU A 143 4.70 4.36 -10.54
C LEU A 143 4.61 3.69 -11.91
N GLY A 144 3.45 3.10 -12.19
CA GLY A 144 3.17 2.40 -13.44
C GLY A 144 2.40 3.25 -14.42
N SER A 145 2.54 2.94 -15.71
CA SER A 145 1.87 3.62 -16.81
C SER A 145 1.40 2.66 -17.89
N GLU A 146 0.24 2.96 -18.48
CA GLU A 146 -0.28 2.31 -19.69
C GLU A 146 0.49 2.71 -20.97
N SER A 147 1.39 3.67 -20.86
CA SER A 147 2.24 4.12 -21.96
C SER A 147 3.72 4.17 -21.56
N ARG A 148 4.63 4.05 -22.53
CA ARG A 148 6.06 4.17 -22.25
C ARG A 148 6.41 5.60 -21.85
N PHE A 149 7.21 5.74 -20.80
CA PHE A 149 7.78 7.03 -20.40
C PHE A 149 8.79 7.50 -21.44
N GLY A 150 8.58 8.73 -21.93
CA GLY A 150 9.54 9.40 -22.81
C GLY A 150 10.76 9.90 -22.04
N ALA A 151 11.85 10.18 -22.77
CA ALA A 151 13.11 10.67 -22.17
C ALA A 151 12.92 11.96 -21.32
N GLU A 152 12.02 12.85 -21.73
CA GLU A 152 11.71 14.08 -20.99
C GLU A 152 11.02 13.78 -19.65
N GLN A 153 10.13 12.77 -19.62
CA GLN A 153 9.43 12.36 -18.40
C GLN A 153 10.37 11.68 -17.41
N ILE A 154 11.27 10.80 -17.92
CA ILE A 154 12.33 10.21 -17.10
C ILE A 154 13.25 11.28 -16.54
N ALA A 155 13.65 12.27 -17.35
CA ALA A 155 14.47 13.39 -16.89
C ALA A 155 13.77 14.23 -15.80
N LEU A 156 12.45 14.39 -15.88
CA LEU A 156 11.66 15.06 -14.83
C LEU A 156 11.62 14.24 -13.55
N PHE A 157 11.39 12.93 -13.61
CA PHE A 157 11.45 12.06 -12.44
C PHE A 157 12.83 12.09 -11.79
N GLU A 158 13.90 12.09 -12.59
CA GLU A 158 15.27 12.25 -12.10
C GLU A 158 15.51 13.62 -11.43
N LEU A 159 14.99 14.71 -12.01
CA LEU A 159 15.07 16.04 -11.44
C LEU A 159 14.35 16.12 -10.09
N LEU A 160 13.20 15.46 -9.95
CA LEU A 160 12.40 15.42 -8.73
C LEU A 160 12.95 14.42 -7.69
N ARG A 161 13.83 13.51 -8.08
CA ARG A 161 14.38 12.45 -7.21
C ARG A 161 14.87 12.94 -5.85
N PRO A 162 15.65 14.01 -5.70
CA PRO A 162 16.11 14.48 -4.39
C PRO A 162 14.96 14.79 -3.42
N TRP A 163 13.88 15.37 -3.93
CA TRP A 163 12.68 15.70 -3.17
C TRP A 163 11.91 14.44 -2.77
N VAL A 164 11.65 13.57 -3.74
CA VAL A 164 10.91 12.32 -3.52
C VAL A 164 11.63 11.46 -2.47
N ILE A 165 12.93 11.25 -2.63
CA ILE A 165 13.74 10.47 -1.68
C ILE A 165 13.73 11.11 -0.28
N ALA A 166 13.83 12.45 -0.18
CA ALA A 166 13.79 13.13 1.11
C ALA A 166 12.43 12.97 1.81
N LEU A 167 11.33 13.12 1.06
CA LEU A 167 9.97 12.92 1.57
C LEU A 167 9.73 11.48 2.00
N MET A 168 10.12 10.50 1.19
CA MET A 168 10.04 9.08 1.53
C MET A 168 10.81 8.75 2.81
N LYS A 169 12.05 9.27 2.95
CA LYS A 169 12.84 9.11 4.18
C LYS A 169 12.21 9.74 5.41
N LYS A 170 11.48 10.82 5.27
CA LYS A 170 10.75 11.43 6.39
C LYS A 170 9.48 10.65 6.70
N ARG A 171 8.75 10.23 5.69
CA ARG A 171 7.52 9.47 5.84
C ARG A 171 7.73 8.16 6.58
N ILE A 172 8.82 7.44 6.34
CA ILE A 172 9.05 6.13 6.96
C ILE A 172 9.04 6.20 8.49
N HIS A 173 9.45 7.31 9.09
CA HIS A 173 9.42 7.46 10.55
C HIS A 173 7.99 7.40 11.11
N PHE A 174 6.99 7.86 10.34
CA PHE A 174 5.59 7.75 10.74
C PHE A 174 5.03 6.35 10.50
N GLU A 175 5.53 5.63 9.50
CA GLU A 175 5.17 4.23 9.27
C GLU A 175 5.75 3.31 10.36
N ASP A 176 6.98 3.54 10.79
CA ASP A 176 7.63 2.77 11.84
C ASP A 176 7.04 3.07 13.22
N ALA A 177 6.68 4.33 13.52
CA ALA A 177 6.03 4.70 14.78
C ALA A 177 4.68 3.98 14.95
N VAL A 178 3.89 3.92 13.89
CA VAL A 178 2.63 3.16 13.88
C VAL A 178 2.87 1.67 14.13
N ARG A 179 4.01 1.12 13.66
CA ARG A 179 4.38 -0.30 13.89
C ARG A 179 4.95 -0.53 15.26
N GLU A 180 5.70 0.40 15.81
CA GLU A 180 6.24 0.28 17.17
C GLU A 180 5.15 0.36 18.23
N GLU A 181 4.15 1.20 18.02
CA GLU A 181 2.92 1.21 18.82
C GLU A 181 2.10 -0.07 18.69
N ALA A 182 2.19 -0.76 17.54
CA ALA A 182 1.56 -2.06 17.30
C ALA A 182 2.40 -3.26 17.74
N LYS A 183 3.68 -3.09 18.14
CA LYS A 183 4.44 -4.18 18.76
C LYS A 183 3.87 -4.48 20.15
N PRO A 184 3.49 -5.73 20.44
CA PRO A 184 3.07 -6.09 21.80
C PRO A 184 4.22 -5.80 22.76
N ILE A 185 3.92 -5.08 23.83
CA ILE A 185 4.78 -4.98 25.02
C ILE A 185 5.15 -6.43 25.41
N ALA A 186 6.46 -6.67 25.53
CA ALA A 186 7.07 -7.99 25.70
C ALA A 186 6.24 -8.96 26.54
N ALA A 187 6.03 -10.12 25.97
CA ALA A 187 5.72 -11.42 26.57
C ALA A 187 5.50 -11.44 28.10
N ALA A 188 4.34 -10.98 28.51
CA ALA A 188 3.62 -11.57 29.62
C ALA A 188 2.35 -12.14 28.99
N GLU A 189 2.15 -13.44 29.17
CA GLU A 189 1.05 -14.22 28.66
C GLU A 189 -0.32 -13.61 29.05
N VAL A 190 -0.78 -12.65 28.29
CA VAL A 190 -2.18 -12.25 28.21
C VAL A 190 -2.47 -12.06 26.73
N GLU A 191 -3.23 -12.95 26.18
CA GLU A 191 -3.81 -12.93 24.84
C GLU A 191 -4.76 -11.71 24.70
N VAL A 192 -4.22 -10.48 24.75
CA VAL A 192 -4.97 -9.24 24.55
C VAL A 192 -4.99 -8.97 23.06
N GLN A 193 -6.04 -9.42 22.43
CA GLN A 193 -6.29 -9.14 21.01
C GLN A 193 -6.63 -7.64 20.88
N PRO A 194 -5.80 -6.82 20.18
CA PRO A 194 -5.94 -5.36 20.14
C PRO A 194 -7.28 -4.86 19.58
N TRP A 195 -7.95 -5.70 18.81
CA TRP A 195 -9.22 -5.43 18.15
C TRP A 195 -10.47 -5.59 19.05
N ARG A 196 -10.33 -6.12 20.29
CA ARG A 196 -11.50 -6.34 21.18
C ARG A 196 -12.26 -5.06 21.52
N GLY A 197 -11.59 -3.93 21.65
CA GLY A 197 -12.23 -2.63 21.89
C GLY A 197 -12.97 -2.08 20.66
N LEU A 198 -12.43 -2.33 19.47
CA LEU A 198 -12.99 -1.89 18.19
C LEU A 198 -14.21 -2.68 17.76
N ILE A 199 -14.29 -3.97 18.11
CA ILE A 199 -15.41 -4.85 17.74
C ILE A 199 -16.55 -4.82 18.76
N SER A 200 -16.46 -3.99 19.78
CA SER A 200 -17.55 -3.81 20.76
C SER A 200 -18.94 -3.55 20.13
N PRO A 201 -19.07 -2.84 18.98
CA PRO A 201 -20.34 -2.69 18.29
C PRO A 201 -20.73 -3.88 17.40
N LEU A 202 -19.82 -4.85 17.19
CA LEU A 202 -20.06 -5.99 16.31
C LEU A 202 -20.76 -7.14 17.06
N THR A 203 -21.61 -7.86 16.34
CA THR A 203 -22.16 -9.12 16.82
C THR A 203 -21.07 -10.21 16.82
N ALA A 204 -21.29 -11.31 17.57
CA ALA A 204 -20.36 -12.42 17.59
C ALA A 204 -20.03 -12.93 16.16
N ARG A 205 -21.03 -13.00 15.29
CA ARG A 205 -20.85 -13.47 13.91
C ARG A 205 -20.07 -12.47 13.03
N GLU A 206 -20.32 -11.19 13.20
CA GLU A 206 -19.52 -10.14 12.54
C GLU A 206 -18.07 -10.15 13.04
N SER A 207 -17.87 -10.46 14.33
CA SER A 207 -16.53 -10.62 14.91
C SER A 207 -15.76 -11.81 14.32
N ASP A 208 -16.45 -12.93 14.05
CA ASP A 208 -15.85 -14.08 13.38
C ASP A 208 -15.46 -13.72 11.93
N VAL A 209 -16.35 -13.01 11.22
CA VAL A 209 -16.11 -12.60 9.84
C VAL A 209 -14.95 -11.61 9.75
N ILE A 210 -14.92 -10.57 10.58
CA ILE A 210 -13.83 -9.57 10.53
C ILE A 210 -12.48 -10.20 10.89
N ARG A 211 -12.44 -11.15 11.81
CA ARG A 211 -11.22 -11.88 12.16
C ARG A 211 -10.65 -12.60 10.95
N LEU A 212 -11.47 -13.40 10.26
CA LEU A 212 -11.06 -14.11 9.08
C LEU A 212 -10.70 -13.17 7.91
N MET A 213 -11.37 -12.02 7.78
CA MET A 213 -10.97 -10.98 6.85
C MET A 213 -9.55 -10.48 7.15
N LEU A 214 -9.25 -10.19 8.41
CA LEU A 214 -7.94 -9.71 8.86
C LEU A 214 -6.83 -10.77 8.70
N ASP A 215 -7.20 -12.04 8.81
CA ASP A 215 -6.30 -13.17 8.52
C ASP A 215 -6.09 -13.40 7.01
N GLY A 216 -6.71 -12.56 6.14
CA GLY A 216 -6.51 -12.57 4.69
C GLY A 216 -7.37 -13.57 3.92
N TYR A 217 -8.40 -14.17 4.54
CA TYR A 217 -9.28 -15.11 3.84
C TYR A 217 -10.26 -14.39 2.91
N SER A 218 -10.44 -14.96 1.70
CA SER A 218 -11.45 -14.53 0.73
C SER A 218 -12.88 -14.80 1.22
N ASN A 219 -13.87 -14.11 0.64
CA ASN A 219 -15.28 -14.32 0.99
C ASN A 219 -15.71 -15.79 0.82
N LYS A 220 -15.15 -16.53 -0.14
CA LYS A 220 -15.42 -17.94 -0.37
C LYS A 220 -14.86 -18.78 0.78
N GLU A 221 -13.60 -18.58 1.15
CA GLU A 221 -12.96 -19.31 2.25
C GLU A 221 -13.61 -19.00 3.59
N ILE A 222 -14.02 -17.74 3.81
CA ILE A 222 -14.79 -17.35 5.01
C ILE A 222 -16.15 -18.06 5.03
N ALA A 223 -16.84 -18.10 3.90
CA ALA A 223 -18.13 -18.77 3.76
C ALA A 223 -17.99 -20.28 4.06
N ASP A 224 -16.99 -20.93 3.50
CA ASP A 224 -16.71 -22.35 3.74
C ASP A 224 -16.37 -22.63 5.20
N ARG A 225 -15.49 -21.83 5.82
CA ARG A 225 -15.08 -21.95 7.24
C ARG A 225 -16.21 -21.73 8.23
N LEU A 226 -17.09 -20.79 7.91
CA LEU A 226 -18.22 -20.42 8.76
C LEU A 226 -19.50 -21.16 8.40
N THR A 227 -19.49 -22.03 7.39
CA THR A 227 -20.66 -22.77 6.90
C THR A 227 -21.81 -21.83 6.52
N LEU A 228 -21.48 -20.78 5.78
CA LEU A 228 -22.41 -19.76 5.30
C LEU A 228 -22.38 -19.65 3.77
N SER A 229 -23.34 -18.93 3.19
CA SER A 229 -23.26 -18.57 1.78
C SER A 229 -22.34 -17.33 1.59
N ILE A 230 -21.70 -17.22 0.41
CA ILE A 230 -20.92 -16.03 0.04
C ILE A 230 -21.78 -14.76 0.14
N ALA A 231 -23.06 -14.85 -0.26
CA ALA A 231 -24.00 -13.75 -0.12
C ALA A 231 -24.19 -13.30 1.34
N THR A 232 -24.24 -14.26 2.28
CA THR A 232 -24.34 -13.97 3.72
C THR A 232 -23.07 -13.28 4.23
N ILE A 233 -21.89 -13.70 3.77
CA ILE A 233 -20.62 -13.04 4.13
C ILE A 233 -20.59 -11.60 3.62
N LYS A 234 -21.01 -11.34 2.37
CA LYS A 234 -21.13 -9.97 1.82
C LYS A 234 -22.05 -9.08 2.67
N VAL A 235 -23.15 -9.61 3.18
CA VAL A 235 -24.06 -8.88 4.08
C VAL A 235 -23.38 -8.57 5.43
N HIS A 236 -22.67 -9.53 6.03
CA HIS A 236 -21.93 -9.29 7.27
C HIS A 236 -20.85 -8.24 7.08
N ARG A 237 -20.08 -8.28 6.00
CA ARG A 237 -19.07 -7.26 5.69
C ARG A 237 -19.67 -5.86 5.57
N ARG A 238 -20.78 -5.71 4.86
CA ARG A 238 -21.47 -4.42 4.75
C ARG A 238 -21.89 -3.89 6.12
N HIS A 239 -22.41 -4.75 7.00
CA HIS A 239 -22.79 -4.35 8.36
C HIS A 239 -21.56 -3.99 9.20
N ILE A 240 -20.46 -4.73 9.09
CA ILE A 240 -19.18 -4.42 9.74
C ILE A 240 -18.70 -3.03 9.32
N TYR A 241 -18.65 -2.76 8.00
CA TYR A 241 -18.23 -1.47 7.48
C TYR A 241 -19.12 -0.31 8.01
N ALA A 242 -20.42 -0.49 7.97
CA ALA A 242 -21.36 0.49 8.50
C ALA A 242 -21.18 0.75 10.01
N LYS A 243 -20.99 -0.31 10.81
CA LYS A 243 -20.82 -0.20 12.26
C LYS A 243 -19.50 0.40 12.68
N LEU A 244 -18.43 0.12 11.93
CA LEU A 244 -17.10 0.66 12.17
C LEU A 244 -16.90 2.04 11.49
N ASN A 245 -17.90 2.50 10.72
CA ASN A 245 -17.84 3.74 9.93
C ASN A 245 -16.64 3.78 9.00
N VAL A 246 -16.39 2.67 8.30
CA VAL A 246 -15.31 2.51 7.29
C VAL A 246 -15.92 2.19 5.93
N LYS A 247 -15.18 2.51 4.87
CA LYS A 247 -15.61 2.30 3.49
C LYS A 247 -14.83 1.18 2.80
N SER A 248 -13.67 0.78 3.34
CA SER A 248 -12.77 -0.20 2.73
C SER A 248 -12.15 -1.14 3.77
N HIS A 249 -11.62 -2.27 3.29
CA HIS A 249 -10.84 -3.22 4.09
C HIS A 249 -9.57 -2.56 4.65
N SER A 250 -8.92 -1.71 3.86
CA SER A 250 -7.74 -0.95 4.26
C SER A 250 -8.04 0.01 5.43
N GLU A 251 -9.25 0.60 5.45
CA GLU A 251 -9.68 1.43 6.59
C GLU A 251 -9.90 0.63 7.86
N ILE A 252 -10.30 -0.65 7.77
CA ILE A 252 -10.35 -1.54 8.94
C ILE A 252 -8.96 -1.74 9.51
N PHE A 253 -7.95 -2.01 8.66
CA PHE A 253 -6.56 -2.11 9.10
C PHE A 253 -6.06 -0.80 9.70
N ALA A 254 -6.38 0.34 9.10
CA ALA A 254 -6.03 1.66 9.63
C ALA A 254 -6.64 1.90 11.03
N LEU A 255 -7.89 1.49 11.25
CA LEU A 255 -8.55 1.56 12.57
C LEU A 255 -7.90 0.64 13.61
N LEU A 256 -7.39 -0.53 13.17
CA LEU A 256 -6.70 -1.46 14.06
C LEU A 256 -5.33 -0.94 14.48
N ILE A 257 -4.67 -0.24 13.57
CA ILE A 257 -3.35 0.36 13.79
C ILE A 257 -3.48 1.66 14.60
N ASN A 258 -4.59 2.39 14.42
CA ASN A 258 -4.82 3.69 15.07
C ASN A 258 -6.24 3.75 15.64
N PRO A 259 -6.55 3.02 16.73
CA PRO A 259 -7.87 3.04 17.33
C PRO A 259 -8.22 4.47 17.76
N PRO A 260 -9.43 4.98 17.45
CA PRO A 260 -9.86 6.27 17.95
C PRO A 260 -9.84 6.24 19.48
N ALA A 261 -9.33 7.34 20.08
CA ALA A 261 -9.28 7.47 21.52
C ALA A 261 -10.66 7.12 22.14
N PRO A 262 -10.71 6.36 23.25
CA PRO A 262 -11.95 5.98 23.85
C PRO A 262 -12.76 7.25 24.18
N ARG A 263 -13.94 7.39 23.59
CA ARG A 263 -14.88 8.43 24.03
C ARG A 263 -15.20 8.14 25.49
N LEU A 264 -14.71 8.99 26.37
CA LEU A 264 -15.17 9.01 27.75
C LEU A 264 -16.71 9.12 27.70
N ALA A 265 -17.37 8.02 28.00
CA ALA A 265 -18.80 8.02 28.17
C ALA A 265 -19.09 9.03 29.29
N ASP A 266 -19.93 10.02 28.99
CA ASP A 266 -20.45 10.97 29.95
C ASP A 266 -20.96 10.21 31.18
N ALA A 267 -20.23 10.35 32.28
CA ALA A 267 -20.74 10.00 33.57
C ALA A 267 -21.89 10.99 33.91
N ARG A 268 -23.11 10.51 33.85
CA ARG A 268 -24.26 11.08 34.57
C ARG A 268 -24.80 10.05 35.55
#